data_5dd5fd9315fb94149e8ca35a1f36a313
#
_entry.id   5dd5fd9315fb94149e8ca35a1f36a313
#
_cell.length_a   1.000
_cell.length_b   1.000
_cell.length_c   1.000
_cell.angle_alpha   90.00
_cell.angle_beta   90.00
_cell.angle_gamma   90.00
#
_symmetry.space_group_name_H-M   'P 1'
#
loop_
_entity.id
_entity.type
_entity.pdbx_description
1 polymer ?
#
loop_
_entity_poly.entity_id
_entity_poly.type
_entity_poly.pdbx_seq_one_letter_code
_entity_poly.pdbx_strand_id
1 'polypeptide(L)'
;LVKTYNTNAQVPDSAGTASAMNTGVKTRIGVLGIGPDATRGVCREALAHQLPTLGEEAKAHGLAVGIVTTTRITHATPAAVYAHAADRDWESDTGIPAGQQGQGCKDIAQQLVDAKFDLALGGGTAMFYGKNAGGRRADPAADLPAAWAARTGGVVVKDAAGLAAAPMGKPVLGLFNASHLNYMADRKPDSTEPTLTDMTAQAIARLKAAKKGYYLMVEGGRIDHAHHEGRAGYALEEAVEFARAVQYAVDHTDPKETLILVTADHS
;
A
#
# COMPACT_ATOMS: atom_id res chain seq x y z
N LEU A 1 -13.91 4.06 21.58
CA LEU A 1 -12.48 4.32 21.48
C LEU A 1 -11.71 3.01 21.32
N VAL A 2 -10.86 2.95 20.31
CA VAL A 2 -9.96 1.81 20.07
C VAL A 2 -8.58 2.16 20.63
N LYS A 3 -7.96 1.19 21.33
CA LYS A 3 -6.59 1.36 21.84
C LYS A 3 -5.60 0.99 20.73
N THR A 4 -4.88 1.97 20.21
CA THR A 4 -4.00 1.83 19.03
C THR A 4 -2.53 1.53 19.37
N TYR A 5 -2.14 1.48 20.65
CA TYR A 5 -0.75 1.22 21.07
C TYR A 5 -0.18 -0.09 20.48
N ASN A 6 1.12 -0.11 20.22
CA ASN A 6 1.85 -1.31 19.84
C ASN A 6 2.27 -2.10 21.10
N THR A 7 2.62 -3.38 20.97
CA THR A 7 2.95 -4.22 22.14
C THR A 7 4.16 -3.72 22.93
N ASN A 8 5.03 -2.93 22.32
CA ASN A 8 6.25 -2.38 22.91
C ASN A 8 6.34 -0.84 22.85
N ALA A 9 5.27 -0.14 22.46
CA ALA A 9 5.27 1.32 22.37
C ALA A 9 3.87 1.88 22.66
N GLN A 10 3.79 2.88 23.58
CA GLN A 10 2.54 3.55 23.92
C GLN A 10 2.02 4.40 22.75
N VAL A 11 2.92 5.12 22.08
CA VAL A 11 2.63 5.82 20.84
C VAL A 11 2.85 4.85 19.68
N PRO A 12 1.82 4.54 18.90
CA PRO A 12 1.92 3.58 17.80
C PRO A 12 2.57 4.19 16.57
N ASP A 13 2.88 3.31 15.60
CA ASP A 13 3.15 3.68 14.22
C ASP A 13 2.22 2.93 13.27
N SER A 14 2.13 3.41 12.02
CA SER A 14 1.25 2.83 11.00
C SER A 14 1.61 1.36 10.66
N ALA A 15 2.87 0.95 10.85
CA ALA A 15 3.25 -0.44 10.57
C ALA A 15 2.55 -1.41 11.55
N GLY A 16 2.64 -1.13 12.85
CA GLY A 16 2.02 -1.96 13.86
C GLY A 16 0.49 -1.87 13.86
N THR A 17 -0.08 -0.69 13.67
CA THR A 17 -1.54 -0.51 13.63
C THR A 17 -2.17 -1.10 12.38
N ALA A 18 -1.61 -0.87 11.20
CA ALA A 18 -2.10 -1.47 9.97
C ALA A 18 -1.91 -3.00 9.95
N SER A 19 -0.82 -3.51 10.55
CA SER A 19 -0.67 -4.96 10.77
C SER A 19 -1.80 -5.50 11.63
N ALA A 20 -2.15 -4.82 12.73
CA ALA A 20 -3.26 -5.25 13.58
C ALA A 20 -4.60 -5.23 12.85
N MET A 21 -4.87 -4.23 12.00
CA MET A 21 -6.08 -4.18 11.17
C MET A 21 -6.15 -5.30 10.15
N ASN A 22 -5.01 -5.70 9.57
CA ASN A 22 -4.96 -6.71 8.51
C ASN A 22 -4.75 -8.15 9.02
N THR A 23 -4.33 -8.35 10.26
CA THR A 23 -4.07 -9.69 10.82
C THR A 23 -4.91 -10.02 12.05
N GLY A 24 -5.55 -9.02 12.66
CA GLY A 24 -6.24 -9.16 13.95
C GLY A 24 -5.30 -9.24 15.15
N VAL A 25 -3.98 -9.14 14.98
CA VAL A 25 -2.97 -9.30 16.03
C VAL A 25 -2.18 -8.01 16.22
N LYS A 26 -2.14 -7.49 17.48
CA LYS A 26 -1.23 -6.39 17.82
C LYS A 26 0.21 -6.85 17.77
N THR A 27 1.07 -6.03 17.19
CA THR A 27 2.49 -6.32 17.04
C THR A 27 3.38 -5.20 17.56
N ARG A 28 4.68 -5.32 17.40
CA ARG A 28 5.67 -4.32 17.77
C ARG A 28 5.67 -3.13 16.81
N ILE A 29 6.17 -2.00 17.28
CA ILE A 29 6.37 -0.82 16.44
C ILE A 29 7.33 -1.12 15.28
N GLY A 30 7.00 -0.65 14.08
CA GLY A 30 7.87 -0.69 12.91
C GLY A 30 7.93 -2.02 12.16
N VAL A 31 7.12 -3.04 12.52
CA VAL A 31 7.08 -4.33 11.82
C VAL A 31 5.77 -4.49 11.03
N LEU A 32 5.77 -5.33 10.00
CA LEU A 32 4.64 -5.55 9.11
C LEU A 32 4.28 -7.03 9.04
N GLY A 33 3.02 -7.37 9.28
CA GLY A 33 2.47 -8.72 9.08
C GLY A 33 3.16 -9.83 9.86
N ILE A 34 3.83 -9.50 10.98
CA ILE A 34 4.52 -10.48 11.85
C ILE A 34 4.07 -10.34 13.30
N GLY A 35 4.13 -11.45 14.02
CA GLY A 35 3.70 -11.54 15.42
C GLY A 35 4.58 -10.75 16.39
N PRO A 36 4.09 -10.47 17.62
CA PRO A 36 4.77 -9.63 18.60
C PRO A 36 6.05 -10.26 19.19
N ASP A 37 6.26 -11.56 19.00
CA ASP A 37 7.43 -12.27 19.50
C ASP A 37 8.69 -12.04 18.64
N ALA A 38 8.51 -11.57 17.40
CA ALA A 38 9.64 -11.22 16.53
C ALA A 38 10.25 -9.86 16.89
N THR A 39 11.56 -9.78 16.87
CA THR A 39 12.32 -8.54 17.09
C THR A 39 12.39 -7.73 15.80
N ARG A 40 12.13 -6.42 15.89
CA ARG A 40 12.26 -5.50 14.75
C ARG A 40 13.69 -5.56 14.19
N GLY A 41 13.81 -5.64 12.87
CA GLY A 41 15.09 -5.69 12.17
C GLY A 41 15.75 -7.07 12.12
N VAL A 42 15.13 -8.14 12.63
CA VAL A 42 15.67 -9.49 12.64
C VAL A 42 14.93 -10.38 11.64
N CYS A 43 15.55 -10.62 10.48
CA CYS A 43 14.95 -11.37 9.37
C CYS A 43 14.47 -12.76 9.77
N ARG A 44 15.33 -13.57 10.41
CA ARG A 44 14.98 -14.95 10.77
C ARG A 44 13.77 -15.05 11.70
N GLU A 45 13.65 -14.11 12.64
CA GLU A 45 12.50 -14.07 13.53
C GLU A 45 11.23 -13.64 12.79
N ALA A 46 11.33 -12.66 11.86
CA ALA A 46 10.21 -12.27 11.03
C ALA A 46 9.67 -13.45 10.20
N LEU A 47 10.56 -14.24 9.59
CA LEU A 47 10.16 -15.43 8.82
C LEU A 47 9.46 -16.50 9.67
N ALA A 48 9.85 -16.62 10.95
CA ALA A 48 9.27 -17.61 11.86
C ALA A 48 7.91 -17.18 12.45
N HIS A 49 7.56 -15.88 12.37
CA HIS A 49 6.38 -15.32 13.03
C HIS A 49 5.44 -14.58 12.05
N GLN A 50 5.44 -14.96 10.77
CA GLN A 50 4.50 -14.39 9.79
C GLN A 50 3.06 -14.68 10.18
N LEU A 51 2.20 -13.67 10.02
CA LEU A 51 0.76 -13.76 10.28
C LEU A 51 0.01 -13.61 8.96
N PRO A 52 -0.97 -14.47 8.64
CA PRO A 52 -1.75 -14.29 7.43
C PRO A 52 -2.44 -12.92 7.45
N THR A 53 -2.33 -12.20 6.34
CA THR A 53 -2.99 -10.90 6.19
C THR A 53 -4.37 -11.06 5.56
N LEU A 54 -5.27 -10.09 5.81
CA LEU A 54 -6.59 -10.07 5.20
C LEU A 54 -6.53 -10.06 3.67
N GLY A 55 -5.51 -9.39 3.09
CA GLY A 55 -5.27 -9.40 1.64
C GLY A 55 -4.91 -10.79 1.10
N GLU A 56 -4.06 -11.52 1.81
CA GLU A 56 -3.69 -12.91 1.46
C GLU A 56 -4.88 -13.87 1.61
N GLU A 57 -5.62 -13.76 2.72
CA GLU A 57 -6.83 -14.55 2.96
C GLU A 57 -7.90 -14.29 1.89
N ALA A 58 -8.15 -13.02 1.56
CA ALA A 58 -9.06 -12.66 0.49
C ALA A 58 -8.64 -13.31 -0.85
N LYS A 59 -7.35 -13.23 -1.18
CA LYS A 59 -6.81 -13.83 -2.41
C LYS A 59 -6.92 -15.36 -2.39
N ALA A 60 -6.61 -15.99 -1.25
CA ALA A 60 -6.72 -17.45 -1.08
C ALA A 60 -8.17 -17.94 -1.28
N HIS A 61 -9.16 -17.14 -0.86
CA HIS A 61 -10.58 -17.42 -1.09
C HIS A 61 -11.08 -17.04 -2.48
N GLY A 62 -10.20 -16.48 -3.33
CA GLY A 62 -10.48 -16.14 -4.72
C GLY A 62 -11.23 -14.82 -4.90
N LEU A 63 -11.19 -13.92 -3.89
CA LEU A 63 -11.61 -12.54 -4.05
C LEU A 63 -10.57 -11.78 -4.87
N ALA A 64 -11.01 -10.71 -5.52
CA ALA A 64 -10.07 -9.73 -6.07
C ALA A 64 -9.52 -8.85 -4.94
N VAL A 65 -8.25 -8.46 -5.04
CA VAL A 65 -7.60 -7.63 -4.02
C VAL A 65 -7.04 -6.36 -4.65
N GLY A 66 -7.39 -5.22 -4.06
CA GLY A 66 -6.92 -3.90 -4.47
C GLY A 66 -6.32 -3.10 -3.33
N ILE A 67 -5.32 -2.30 -3.66
CA ILE A 67 -4.67 -1.34 -2.77
C ILE A 67 -4.62 0.01 -3.48
N VAL A 68 -5.06 1.06 -2.78
CA VAL A 68 -5.02 2.45 -3.25
C VAL A 68 -4.45 3.31 -2.14
N THR A 69 -3.47 4.16 -2.46
CA THR A 69 -2.86 5.05 -1.48
C THR A 69 -2.30 6.33 -2.11
N THR A 70 -2.26 7.41 -1.35
CA THR A 70 -1.51 8.61 -1.71
C THR A 70 -0.04 8.56 -1.27
N THR A 71 0.37 7.49 -0.54
CA THR A 71 1.77 7.24 -0.20
C THR A 71 2.48 6.39 -1.27
N ARG A 72 3.73 5.98 -1.00
CA ARG A 72 4.36 4.86 -1.71
C ARG A 72 3.55 3.59 -1.43
N ILE A 73 3.32 2.75 -2.42
CA ILE A 73 2.61 1.47 -2.24
C ILE A 73 3.36 0.54 -1.27
N THR A 74 4.66 0.76 -1.11
CA THR A 74 5.54 0.04 -0.18
C THR A 74 5.58 0.65 1.22
N HIS A 75 4.92 1.79 1.46
CA HIS A 75 4.80 2.40 2.79
C HIS A 75 3.99 1.50 3.73
N ALA A 76 4.10 1.74 5.03
CA ALA A 76 3.63 0.83 6.07
C ALA A 76 2.17 0.39 5.93
N THR A 77 1.24 1.32 5.77
CA THR A 77 -0.21 1.02 5.74
C THR A 77 -0.59 0.15 4.54
N PRO A 78 -0.27 0.52 3.28
CA PRO A 78 -0.57 -0.34 2.15
C PRO A 78 0.21 -1.66 2.18
N ALA A 79 1.46 -1.64 2.67
CA ALA A 79 2.28 -2.84 2.77
C ALA A 79 1.71 -3.88 3.74
N ALA A 80 1.05 -3.46 4.83
CA ALA A 80 0.44 -4.37 5.79
C ALA A 80 -0.66 -5.27 5.20
N VAL A 81 -1.15 -4.96 4.01
CA VAL A 81 -2.13 -5.80 3.28
C VAL A 81 -1.47 -7.08 2.74
N TYR A 82 -0.15 -7.07 2.47
CA TYR A 82 0.53 -8.14 1.74
C TYR A 82 1.94 -8.50 2.25
N ALA A 83 2.55 -7.66 3.08
CA ALA A 83 3.96 -7.82 3.40
C ALA A 83 4.20 -8.35 4.81
N HIS A 84 5.24 -9.19 4.91
CA HIS A 84 5.82 -9.68 6.16
C HIS A 84 7.25 -9.16 6.24
N ALA A 85 7.44 -8.07 6.97
CA ALA A 85 8.75 -7.42 7.04
C ALA A 85 9.18 -7.17 8.49
N ALA A 86 10.43 -7.50 8.78
CA ALA A 86 11.03 -7.21 10.08
C ALA A 86 11.19 -5.72 10.35
N ASP A 87 11.18 -4.90 9.30
CA ASP A 87 11.18 -3.45 9.41
C ASP A 87 10.41 -2.82 8.25
N ARG A 88 9.56 -1.82 8.55
CA ARG A 88 8.78 -1.06 7.57
C ARG A 88 9.65 -0.29 6.56
N ASP A 89 10.90 -0.04 6.90
CA ASP A 89 11.84 0.68 6.04
C ASP A 89 12.53 -0.24 5.00
N TRP A 90 12.24 -1.55 5.02
CA TRP A 90 12.74 -2.49 4.01
C TRP A 90 11.91 -2.43 2.72
N GLU A 91 11.63 -1.22 2.25
CA GLU A 91 10.81 -0.99 1.06
C GLU A 91 11.46 -1.47 -0.24
N SER A 92 12.80 -1.49 -0.31
CA SER A 92 13.59 -2.05 -1.41
C SER A 92 14.72 -2.90 -0.87
N ASP A 93 15.38 -3.68 -1.73
CA ASP A 93 16.53 -4.52 -1.35
C ASP A 93 17.67 -3.74 -0.69
N THR A 94 17.88 -2.49 -1.09
CA THR A 94 18.87 -1.59 -0.48
C THR A 94 18.48 -1.09 0.91
N GLY A 95 17.21 -1.22 1.28
CA GLY A 95 16.73 -0.91 2.64
C GLY A 95 17.03 -2.03 3.64
N ILE A 96 17.33 -3.25 3.18
CA ILE A 96 17.67 -4.37 4.05
C ILE A 96 19.14 -4.22 4.48
N PRO A 97 19.45 -4.10 5.80
CA PRO A 97 20.81 -3.99 6.27
C PRO A 97 21.69 -5.16 5.83
N ALA A 98 22.97 -4.92 5.57
CA ALA A 98 23.91 -5.94 5.09
C ALA A 98 23.92 -7.21 5.96
N GLY A 99 23.83 -7.07 7.29
CA GLY A 99 23.76 -8.20 8.22
C GLY A 99 22.48 -9.03 8.16
N GLN A 100 21.45 -8.56 7.45
CA GLN A 100 20.16 -9.25 7.28
C GLN A 100 19.93 -9.74 5.85
N GLN A 101 20.77 -9.30 4.90
CA GLN A 101 20.70 -9.76 3.51
C GLN A 101 21.06 -11.26 3.40
N GLY A 102 20.46 -11.95 2.43
CA GLY A 102 20.70 -13.37 2.19
C GLY A 102 20.08 -14.33 3.23
N GLN A 103 19.36 -13.83 4.23
CA GLN A 103 18.70 -14.65 5.24
C GLN A 103 17.29 -15.14 4.84
N GLY A 104 16.82 -14.81 3.62
CA GLY A 104 15.53 -15.25 3.09
C GLY A 104 14.42 -14.19 3.11
N CYS A 105 14.60 -13.06 3.82
CA CYS A 105 13.65 -11.96 3.75
C CYS A 105 13.70 -11.28 2.40
N LYS A 106 12.52 -10.97 1.88
CA LYS A 106 12.32 -10.14 0.70
C LYS A 106 11.96 -8.72 1.12
N ASP A 107 12.40 -7.73 0.34
CA ASP A 107 11.93 -6.38 0.50
C ASP A 107 10.43 -6.25 0.15
N ILE A 108 9.80 -5.17 0.63
CA ILE A 108 8.37 -4.97 0.50
C ILE A 108 7.93 -4.86 -0.97
N ALA A 109 8.71 -4.17 -1.83
CA ALA A 109 8.38 -4.06 -3.26
C ALA A 109 8.39 -5.44 -3.96
N GLN A 110 9.35 -6.30 -3.61
CA GLN A 110 9.40 -7.67 -4.13
C GLN A 110 8.20 -8.50 -3.66
N GLN A 111 7.77 -8.32 -2.41
CA GLN A 111 6.61 -9.03 -1.88
C GLN A 111 5.31 -8.62 -2.61
N LEU A 112 5.15 -7.33 -2.98
CA LEU A 112 4.02 -6.89 -3.81
C LEU A 112 4.00 -7.59 -5.18
N VAL A 113 5.15 -7.70 -5.83
CA VAL A 113 5.27 -8.43 -7.10
C VAL A 113 4.86 -9.89 -6.95
N ASP A 114 5.20 -10.50 -5.81
CA ASP A 114 4.89 -11.90 -5.54
C ASP A 114 3.42 -12.13 -5.15
N ALA A 115 2.76 -11.16 -4.53
CA ALA A 115 1.37 -11.25 -4.06
C ALA A 115 0.34 -11.40 -5.19
N LYS A 116 0.66 -10.94 -6.41
CA LYS A 116 -0.22 -11.03 -7.61
C LYS A 116 -1.61 -10.43 -7.39
N PHE A 117 -1.69 -9.29 -6.71
CA PHE A 117 -2.94 -8.58 -6.50
C PHE A 117 -3.50 -8.03 -7.82
N ASP A 118 -4.80 -7.80 -7.85
CA ASP A 118 -5.51 -7.40 -9.06
C ASP A 118 -5.33 -5.90 -9.35
N LEU A 119 -5.07 -5.12 -8.29
CA LEU A 119 -4.85 -3.68 -8.41
C LEU A 119 -3.95 -3.17 -7.29
N ALA A 120 -2.95 -2.34 -7.65
CA ALA A 120 -2.17 -1.55 -6.69
C ALA A 120 -1.87 -0.18 -7.29
N LEU A 121 -2.35 0.90 -6.65
CA LEU A 121 -2.26 2.27 -7.13
C LEU A 121 -1.66 3.17 -6.05
N GLY A 122 -0.62 3.94 -6.40
CA GLY A 122 0.02 4.89 -5.49
C GLY A 122 1.35 5.42 -6.02
N GLY A 123 2.20 5.88 -5.13
CA GLY A 123 3.56 6.30 -5.42
C GLY A 123 4.59 5.19 -5.24
N GLY A 124 5.88 5.57 -5.29
CA GLY A 124 6.99 4.70 -4.91
C GLY A 124 7.77 4.07 -6.05
N THR A 125 7.75 4.63 -7.28
CA THR A 125 8.53 4.07 -8.41
C THR A 125 9.99 3.82 -8.04
N ALA A 126 10.58 4.65 -7.17
CA ALA A 126 11.96 4.51 -6.75
C ALA A 126 12.26 3.16 -6.06
N MET A 127 11.27 2.51 -5.45
CA MET A 127 11.45 1.22 -4.76
C MET A 127 11.44 0.03 -5.72
N PHE A 128 10.88 0.22 -6.91
CA PHE A 128 10.66 -0.84 -7.90
C PHE A 128 11.72 -0.90 -9.00
N TYR A 129 12.45 0.20 -9.21
CA TYR A 129 13.43 0.32 -10.31
C TYR A 129 14.87 0.41 -9.78
N GLY A 130 15.82 -0.01 -10.63
CA GLY A 130 17.24 0.23 -10.46
C GLY A 130 17.65 1.65 -10.86
N LYS A 131 18.91 2.00 -10.59
CA LYS A 131 19.46 3.35 -10.83
C LYS A 131 19.32 3.82 -12.29
N ASN A 132 19.38 2.91 -13.26
CA ASN A 132 19.24 3.24 -14.69
C ASN A 132 17.86 3.85 -15.02
N ALA A 133 16.85 3.56 -14.21
CA ALA A 133 15.49 4.11 -14.33
C ALA A 133 15.12 5.04 -13.15
N GLY A 134 16.11 5.64 -12.48
CA GLY A 134 15.91 6.59 -11.39
C GLY A 134 15.47 5.96 -10.06
N GLY A 135 15.62 4.64 -9.91
CA GLY A 135 15.26 3.92 -8.71
C GLY A 135 16.40 3.70 -7.71
N ARG A 136 16.14 2.89 -6.69
CA ARG A 136 17.05 2.64 -5.56
C ARG A 136 17.59 1.21 -5.50
N ARG A 137 17.08 0.29 -6.31
CA ARG A 137 17.48 -1.12 -6.22
C ARG A 137 18.95 -1.33 -6.48
N ALA A 138 19.52 -2.35 -5.82
CA ALA A 138 20.96 -2.68 -5.91
C ALA A 138 21.37 -3.02 -7.35
N ASP A 139 20.57 -3.82 -8.06
CA ASP A 139 20.75 -4.02 -9.48
C ASP A 139 20.32 -2.74 -10.23
N PRO A 140 21.26 -2.05 -10.92
CA PRO A 140 20.94 -0.82 -11.65
C PRO A 140 19.94 -1.01 -12.80
N ALA A 141 19.80 -2.24 -13.32
CA ALA A 141 18.88 -2.59 -14.39
C ALA A 141 17.54 -3.18 -13.89
N ALA A 142 17.32 -3.28 -12.57
CA ALA A 142 16.12 -3.86 -12.01
C ALA A 142 14.85 -3.15 -12.51
N ASP A 143 13.86 -3.95 -12.92
CA ASP A 143 12.52 -3.52 -13.34
C ASP A 143 11.48 -4.48 -12.77
N LEU A 144 11.08 -4.27 -11.51
CA LEU A 144 10.05 -5.09 -10.87
C LEU A 144 8.66 -4.93 -11.50
N PRO A 145 8.23 -3.74 -11.98
CA PRO A 145 6.98 -3.60 -12.70
C PRO A 145 6.89 -4.46 -13.96
N ALA A 146 7.97 -4.58 -14.75
CA ALA A 146 8.00 -5.50 -15.89
C ALA A 146 7.87 -6.95 -15.46
N ALA A 147 8.56 -7.36 -14.39
CA ALA A 147 8.44 -8.69 -13.82
C ALA A 147 7.02 -8.98 -13.30
N TRP A 148 6.38 -7.99 -12.64
CA TRP A 148 4.99 -8.10 -12.21
C TRP A 148 4.03 -8.26 -13.40
N ALA A 149 4.18 -7.43 -14.44
CA ALA A 149 3.34 -7.50 -15.64
C ALA A 149 3.47 -8.86 -16.34
N ALA A 150 4.71 -9.38 -16.47
CA ALA A 150 4.96 -10.70 -17.05
C ALA A 150 4.28 -11.84 -16.24
N ARG A 151 4.25 -11.74 -14.91
CA ARG A 151 3.66 -12.76 -14.03
C ARG A 151 2.15 -12.73 -13.96
N THR A 152 1.55 -11.53 -14.05
CA THR A 152 0.11 -11.31 -13.86
C THR A 152 -0.65 -11.17 -15.17
N GLY A 153 0.03 -10.88 -16.28
CA GLY A 153 -0.59 -10.42 -17.53
C GLY A 153 -1.20 -9.02 -17.42
N GLY A 154 -0.87 -8.29 -16.36
CA GLY A 154 -1.37 -6.97 -16.05
C GLY A 154 -0.68 -5.87 -16.83
N VAL A 155 -1.10 -4.63 -16.58
CA VAL A 155 -0.53 -3.42 -17.18
C VAL A 155 0.04 -2.50 -16.11
N VAL A 156 1.14 -1.82 -16.44
CA VAL A 156 1.76 -0.80 -15.60
C VAL A 156 1.39 0.57 -16.15
N VAL A 157 0.88 1.45 -15.30
CA VAL A 157 0.47 2.81 -15.65
C VAL A 157 1.20 3.83 -14.80
N LYS A 158 1.46 5.03 -15.35
CA LYS A 158 2.32 6.05 -14.72
C LYS A 158 1.63 7.39 -14.49
N ASP A 159 0.41 7.53 -14.98
CA ASP A 159 -0.38 8.77 -14.88
C ASP A 159 -1.88 8.48 -14.91
N ALA A 160 -2.69 9.50 -14.66
CA ALA A 160 -4.14 9.42 -14.62
C ALA A 160 -4.73 9.00 -15.98
N ALA A 161 -4.16 9.47 -17.10
CA ALA A 161 -4.64 9.13 -18.43
C ALA A 161 -4.40 7.64 -18.74
N GLY A 162 -3.22 7.13 -18.41
CA GLY A 162 -2.88 5.71 -18.54
C GLY A 162 -3.76 4.83 -17.65
N LEU A 163 -4.08 5.28 -16.43
CA LEU A 163 -4.99 4.57 -15.53
C LEU A 163 -6.41 4.49 -16.12
N ALA A 164 -6.92 5.60 -16.66
CA ALA A 164 -8.24 5.65 -17.29
C ALA A 164 -8.32 4.78 -18.56
N ALA A 165 -7.24 4.73 -19.34
CA ALA A 165 -7.14 3.96 -20.58
C ALA A 165 -6.81 2.48 -20.37
N ALA A 166 -6.41 2.07 -19.17
CA ALA A 166 -6.01 0.69 -18.89
C ALA A 166 -7.16 -0.28 -19.16
N PRO A 167 -6.94 -1.42 -19.86
CA PRO A 167 -7.99 -2.36 -20.21
C PRO A 167 -8.72 -2.90 -18.97
N MET A 168 -10.04 -3.00 -19.04
CA MET A 168 -10.84 -3.65 -18.01
C MET A 168 -10.55 -5.15 -17.98
N GLY A 169 -10.62 -5.76 -16.78
CA GLY A 169 -10.36 -7.20 -16.59
C GLY A 169 -8.88 -7.59 -16.60
N LYS A 170 -7.97 -6.62 -16.70
CA LYS A 170 -6.52 -6.81 -16.50
C LYS A 170 -6.10 -6.30 -15.12
N PRO A 171 -5.18 -6.98 -14.42
CA PRO A 171 -4.52 -6.40 -13.26
C PRO A 171 -3.82 -5.09 -13.60
N VAL A 172 -3.82 -4.14 -12.66
CA VAL A 172 -3.20 -2.82 -12.87
C VAL A 172 -2.24 -2.49 -11.74
N LEU A 173 -1.00 -2.13 -12.10
CA LEU A 173 -0.03 -1.52 -11.20
C LEU A 173 0.17 -0.07 -11.63
N GLY A 174 -0.30 0.88 -10.80
CA GLY A 174 -0.14 2.31 -11.03
C GLY A 174 0.92 2.90 -10.10
N LEU A 175 2.00 3.44 -10.68
CA LEU A 175 3.11 4.06 -9.97
C LEU A 175 3.27 5.50 -10.45
N PHE A 176 2.65 6.46 -9.75
CA PHE A 176 2.42 7.81 -10.24
C PHE A 176 3.47 8.84 -9.80
N ASN A 177 4.34 8.49 -8.84
CA ASN A 177 5.41 9.36 -8.34
C ASN A 177 6.62 8.53 -7.88
N ALA A 178 7.80 9.14 -7.89
CA ALA A 178 9.02 8.49 -7.40
C ALA A 178 8.95 8.15 -5.89
N SER A 179 8.29 9.01 -5.12
CA SER A 179 8.03 8.84 -3.68
C SER A 179 6.51 8.81 -3.44
N HIS A 180 6.02 9.56 -2.44
CA HIS A 180 4.58 9.76 -2.22
C HIS A 180 3.99 10.63 -3.35
N LEU A 181 2.67 10.55 -3.56
CA LEU A 181 1.99 11.51 -4.43
C LEU A 181 2.13 12.92 -3.86
N ASN A 182 2.11 13.92 -4.73
CA ASN A 182 2.11 15.31 -4.30
C ASN A 182 0.87 15.63 -3.46
N TYR A 183 1.03 16.50 -2.46
CA TYR A 183 -0.11 17.03 -1.72
C TYR A 183 -1.13 17.68 -2.67
N MET A 184 -2.41 17.53 -2.38
CA MET A 184 -3.46 18.18 -3.17
C MET A 184 -3.24 19.69 -3.30
N ALA A 185 -2.82 20.34 -2.21
CA ALA A 185 -2.50 21.78 -2.18
C ALA A 185 -1.32 22.19 -3.09
N ASP A 186 -0.40 21.27 -3.40
CA ASP A 186 0.77 21.54 -4.26
C ASP A 186 0.54 21.11 -5.72
N ARG A 187 -0.57 20.46 -6.03
CA ARG A 187 -0.84 19.99 -7.40
C ARG A 187 -1.12 21.17 -8.33
N LYS A 188 -0.38 21.20 -9.42
CA LYS A 188 -0.61 22.15 -10.49
C LYS A 188 -1.80 21.74 -11.36
N PRO A 189 -2.43 22.68 -12.10
CA PRO A 189 -3.55 22.36 -12.98
C PRO A 189 -3.23 21.33 -14.08
N ASP A 190 -1.95 21.18 -14.45
CA ASP A 190 -1.43 20.23 -15.44
C ASP A 190 -0.85 18.96 -14.80
N SER A 191 -1.11 18.72 -13.53
CA SER A 191 -0.66 17.50 -12.85
C SER A 191 -1.23 16.26 -13.52
N THR A 192 -0.36 15.30 -13.79
CA THR A 192 -0.74 14.00 -14.36
C THR A 192 -1.01 12.92 -13.31
N GLU A 193 -0.79 13.22 -12.01
CA GLU A 193 -1.10 12.30 -10.92
C GLU A 193 -2.61 12.18 -10.74
N PRO A 194 -3.18 10.97 -10.63
CA PRO A 194 -4.59 10.79 -10.26
C PRO A 194 -4.83 11.25 -8.81
N THR A 195 -6.02 11.74 -8.53
CA THR A 195 -6.45 11.99 -7.16
C THR A 195 -6.79 10.69 -6.43
N LEU A 196 -6.93 10.74 -5.11
CA LEU A 196 -7.38 9.57 -4.34
C LEU A 196 -8.79 9.13 -4.79
N THR A 197 -9.66 10.08 -5.10
CA THR A 197 -11.01 9.83 -5.63
C THR A 197 -10.94 9.13 -6.99
N ASP A 198 -10.07 9.59 -7.91
CA ASP A 198 -9.90 8.95 -9.23
C ASP A 198 -9.41 7.51 -9.10
N MET A 199 -8.41 7.28 -8.24
CA MET A 199 -7.87 5.94 -7.98
C MET A 199 -8.93 5.02 -7.36
N THR A 200 -9.70 5.51 -6.39
CA THR A 200 -10.80 4.77 -5.74
C THR A 200 -11.88 4.40 -6.74
N ALA A 201 -12.26 5.34 -7.61
CA ALA A 201 -13.23 5.11 -8.67
C ALA A 201 -12.80 4.00 -9.62
N GLN A 202 -11.55 4.05 -10.09
CA GLN A 202 -10.98 3.02 -10.95
C GLN A 202 -10.88 1.66 -10.24
N ALA A 203 -10.52 1.67 -8.96
CA ALA A 203 -10.46 0.43 -8.16
C ALA A 203 -11.83 -0.23 -8.05
N ILE A 204 -12.85 0.50 -7.62
CA ILE A 204 -14.22 -0.03 -7.48
C ILE A 204 -14.75 -0.53 -8.83
N ALA A 205 -14.59 0.27 -9.90
CA ALA A 205 -15.06 -0.11 -11.23
C ALA A 205 -14.47 -1.43 -11.73
N ARG A 206 -13.19 -1.70 -11.42
CA ARG A 206 -12.46 -2.90 -11.85
C ARG A 206 -12.76 -4.10 -10.96
N LEU A 207 -12.75 -3.91 -9.63
CA LEU A 207 -12.85 -4.99 -8.67
C LEU A 207 -14.27 -5.53 -8.51
N LYS A 208 -15.30 -4.68 -8.68
CA LYS A 208 -16.71 -5.11 -8.60
C LYS A 208 -17.10 -6.15 -9.66
N ALA A 209 -16.31 -6.31 -10.71
CA ALA A 209 -16.53 -7.34 -11.72
C ALA A 209 -16.10 -8.75 -11.26
N ALA A 210 -15.43 -8.87 -10.12
CA ALA A 210 -14.96 -10.13 -9.58
C ALA A 210 -16.13 -10.98 -9.06
N LYS A 211 -16.26 -12.23 -9.56
CA LYS A 211 -17.40 -13.10 -9.26
C LYS A 211 -17.57 -13.46 -7.79
N LYS A 212 -16.49 -13.46 -7.01
CA LYS A 212 -16.50 -13.80 -5.57
C LYS A 212 -16.45 -12.57 -4.66
N GLY A 213 -16.51 -11.36 -5.25
CA GLY A 213 -16.33 -10.12 -4.51
C GLY A 213 -14.87 -9.68 -4.43
N TYR A 214 -14.61 -8.65 -3.62
CA TYR A 214 -13.29 -8.06 -3.53
C TYR A 214 -13.00 -7.54 -2.12
N TYR A 215 -11.71 -7.42 -1.83
CA TYR A 215 -11.15 -6.64 -0.74
C TYR A 215 -10.42 -5.43 -1.32
N LEU A 216 -10.73 -4.23 -0.83
CA LEU A 216 -10.09 -2.99 -1.27
C LEU A 216 -9.67 -2.17 -0.05
N MET A 217 -8.38 -1.88 0.07
CA MET A 217 -7.84 -0.92 1.02
C MET A 217 -7.60 0.42 0.30
N VAL A 218 -8.06 1.51 0.91
CA VAL A 218 -7.88 2.88 0.41
C VAL A 218 -7.29 3.75 1.53
N GLU A 219 -6.21 4.44 1.25
CA GLU A 219 -5.51 5.27 2.23
C GLU A 219 -5.30 6.70 1.75
N GLY A 220 -5.74 7.67 2.55
CA GLY A 220 -5.35 9.08 2.46
C GLY A 220 -4.10 9.37 3.31
N GLY A 221 -2.99 8.67 3.03
CA GLY A 221 -1.81 8.68 3.91
C GLY A 221 -1.06 10.00 3.99
N ARG A 222 -1.31 10.95 3.06
CA ARG A 222 -0.72 12.28 3.12
C ARG A 222 -1.32 13.16 4.21
N ILE A 223 -2.47 12.78 4.79
CA ILE A 223 -3.05 13.45 5.98
C ILE A 223 -2.06 13.39 7.15
N ASP A 224 -1.59 12.18 7.47
CA ASP A 224 -0.59 11.96 8.54
C ASP A 224 0.71 12.71 8.29
N HIS A 225 1.23 12.65 7.06
CA HIS A 225 2.45 13.38 6.70
C HIS A 225 2.33 14.90 6.92
N ALA A 226 1.19 15.48 6.55
CA ALA A 226 0.96 16.91 6.77
C ALA A 226 0.87 17.26 8.26
N HIS A 227 0.34 16.38 9.11
CA HIS A 227 0.37 16.52 10.57
C HIS A 227 1.79 16.46 11.11
N HIS A 228 2.62 15.52 10.68
CA HIS A 228 4.03 15.43 11.04
C HIS A 228 4.83 16.69 10.65
N GLU A 229 4.48 17.32 9.54
CA GLU A 229 5.10 18.56 9.06
C GLU A 229 4.51 19.82 9.75
N GLY A 230 3.48 19.70 10.59
CA GLY A 230 2.79 20.84 11.22
C GLY A 230 2.01 21.70 10.21
N ARG A 231 1.59 21.15 9.07
CA ARG A 231 0.95 21.87 7.96
C ARG A 231 -0.57 21.67 7.97
N ALA A 232 -1.27 22.34 8.87
CA ALA A 232 -2.71 22.14 9.07
C ALA A 232 -3.55 22.32 7.78
N GLY A 233 -3.24 23.32 6.94
CA GLY A 233 -3.95 23.54 5.67
C GLY A 233 -3.82 22.33 4.72
N TYR A 234 -2.64 21.75 4.64
CA TYR A 234 -2.40 20.55 3.83
C TYR A 234 -3.14 19.33 4.37
N ALA A 235 -3.13 19.13 5.70
CA ALA A 235 -3.88 18.05 6.33
C ALA A 235 -5.39 18.15 6.05
N LEU A 236 -5.94 19.37 6.08
CA LEU A 236 -7.35 19.61 5.75
C LEU A 236 -7.68 19.33 4.28
N GLU A 237 -6.83 19.77 3.34
CA GLU A 237 -7.03 19.50 1.91
C GLU A 237 -6.99 17.99 1.61
N GLU A 238 -6.03 17.26 2.19
CA GLU A 238 -5.94 15.80 2.06
C GLU A 238 -7.15 15.10 2.70
N ALA A 239 -7.64 15.59 3.86
CA ALA A 239 -8.82 15.05 4.52
C ALA A 239 -10.10 15.29 3.68
N VAL A 240 -10.21 16.43 3.02
CA VAL A 240 -11.32 16.73 2.08
C VAL A 240 -11.27 15.76 0.90
N GLU A 241 -10.10 15.51 0.33
CA GLU A 241 -9.96 14.56 -0.77
C GLU A 241 -10.27 13.11 -0.32
N PHE A 242 -9.82 12.72 0.88
CA PHE A 242 -10.20 11.43 1.46
C PHE A 242 -11.72 11.31 1.64
N ALA A 243 -12.38 12.36 2.15
CA ALA A 243 -13.84 12.38 2.30
C ALA A 243 -14.57 12.23 0.95
N ARG A 244 -14.04 12.84 -0.13
CA ARG A 244 -14.57 12.66 -1.50
C ARG A 244 -14.44 11.21 -1.98
N ALA A 245 -13.29 10.58 -1.73
CA ALA A 245 -13.09 9.17 -2.07
C ALA A 245 -14.04 8.24 -1.30
N VAL A 246 -14.26 8.50 0.00
CA VAL A 246 -15.27 7.79 0.82
C VAL A 246 -16.66 7.99 0.27
N GLN A 247 -17.06 9.25 -0.04
CA GLN A 247 -18.37 9.55 -0.62
C GLN A 247 -18.56 8.83 -1.94
N TYR A 248 -17.52 8.84 -2.81
CA TYR A 248 -17.58 8.08 -4.07
C TYR A 248 -17.84 6.60 -3.82
N ALA A 249 -17.17 5.99 -2.87
CA ALA A 249 -17.36 4.57 -2.54
C ALA A 249 -18.79 4.30 -2.06
N VAL A 250 -19.35 5.17 -1.19
CA VAL A 250 -20.74 5.05 -0.71
C VAL A 250 -21.75 5.13 -1.86
N ASP A 251 -21.55 6.07 -2.78
CA ASP A 251 -22.50 6.32 -3.88
C ASP A 251 -22.43 5.25 -4.99
N HIS A 252 -21.32 4.48 -5.07
CA HIS A 252 -21.08 3.55 -6.18
C HIS A 252 -20.97 2.07 -5.75
N THR A 253 -21.35 1.77 -4.50
CA THR A 253 -21.45 0.39 -3.99
C THR A 253 -22.82 0.15 -3.35
N ASP A 254 -23.27 -1.10 -3.35
CA ASP A 254 -24.52 -1.48 -2.68
C ASP A 254 -24.24 -1.73 -1.18
N PRO A 255 -24.88 -1.00 -0.25
CA PRO A 255 -24.68 -1.19 1.18
C PRO A 255 -25.17 -2.54 1.71
N LYS A 256 -25.95 -3.29 0.92
CA LYS A 256 -26.36 -4.66 1.27
C LYS A 256 -25.28 -5.71 0.95
N GLU A 257 -24.35 -5.38 0.05
CA GLU A 257 -23.32 -6.29 -0.43
C GLU A 257 -21.90 -5.82 -0.11
N THR A 258 -21.72 -4.54 0.20
CA THR A 258 -20.40 -3.94 0.47
C THR A 258 -20.36 -3.32 1.85
N LEU A 259 -19.46 -3.84 2.70
CA LEU A 259 -19.13 -3.21 3.96
C LEU A 259 -18.03 -2.16 3.73
N ILE A 260 -18.30 -0.91 4.10
CA ILE A 260 -17.32 0.19 4.11
C ILE A 260 -16.96 0.48 5.56
N LEU A 261 -15.67 0.38 5.88
CA LEU A 261 -15.11 0.77 7.18
C LEU A 261 -14.20 1.99 6.99
N VAL A 262 -14.43 3.04 7.76
CA VAL A 262 -13.62 4.26 7.74
C VAL A 262 -13.03 4.45 9.13
N THR A 263 -11.71 4.56 9.20
CA THR A 263 -10.99 4.75 10.46
C THR A 263 -9.68 5.51 10.23
N ALA A 264 -9.10 6.07 11.30
CA ALA A 264 -7.67 6.32 11.37
C ALA A 264 -6.98 5.06 11.92
N ASP A 265 -5.71 4.87 11.60
CA ASP A 265 -4.88 3.80 12.15
C ASP A 265 -4.36 4.17 13.54
N HIS A 266 -4.08 5.44 13.76
CA HIS A 266 -3.76 6.08 15.04
C HIS A 266 -4.13 7.57 15.00
N SER A 267 -3.98 8.26 16.13
CA SER A 267 -4.18 9.71 16.31
C SER A 267 -2.86 10.39 16.68
#